data_cd138e1f3acb3e2493d3315054735c25
#
_entry.id   cd138e1f3acb3e2493d3315054735c25
#
_cell.length_a   1.000
_cell.length_b   1.000
_cell.length_c   1.000
_cell.angle_alpha   90.00
_cell.angle_beta   90.00
_cell.angle_gamma   90.00
#
_symmetry.space_group_name_H-M   'P 1'
#
loop_
_entity.id
_entity.type
_entity.pdbx_description
1 polymer ?
#
loop_
_entity_poly.entity_id
_entity_poly.type
_entity_poly.pdbx_seq_one_letter_code
_entity_poly.pdbx_strand_id
1 'polypeptide(L)'
;MSDYDNPYRLPSSVVDDAYLAAQDPAELFDVVLADGTPTGRTKRRDAVHRDGDWHRSIHVWIFGLDAVGREVLTFQRRGRHKDTHPLMLDATVGGHYRSGERLTEALRETAEEIGRVVEERELIVAGVRQGVTEDDILRDREIQDVFLVRDDRPLTAFRPNPDELDALVRVEMEQVIALHGQGVAMVEGRKLDAATLTTTSCPVRISDLVPTIGRYFLKVALAARAHLRGEPVIAV
;
A
#
# COMPACT_ATOMS: atom_id res chain seq x y z
N MET A 1 6.16 8.57 -28.89
CA MET A 1 7.18 7.93 -28.04
C MET A 1 7.57 9.00 -27.06
N SER A 2 6.98 9.02 -25.90
CA SER A 2 7.25 9.99 -24.84
C SER A 2 7.95 9.23 -23.73
N ASP A 3 9.22 9.54 -23.52
CA ASP A 3 9.98 9.14 -22.34
C ASP A 3 9.26 9.70 -21.12
N TYR A 4 8.53 8.86 -20.41
CA TYR A 4 8.20 9.14 -19.03
C TYR A 4 9.49 8.97 -18.24
N ASP A 5 10.28 10.05 -18.20
CA ASP A 5 11.34 10.20 -17.23
C ASP A 5 10.71 10.16 -15.85
N ASN A 6 10.76 8.98 -15.21
CA ASN A 6 10.41 8.88 -13.80
C ASN A 6 11.52 9.58 -13.00
N PRO A 7 11.32 10.82 -12.51
CA PRO A 7 12.37 11.58 -11.83
C PRO A 7 12.81 10.95 -10.50
N TYR A 8 12.15 9.87 -10.09
CA TYR A 8 12.42 9.15 -8.83
C TYR A 8 13.13 7.82 -9.02
N ARG A 9 13.56 7.52 -10.25
CA ARG A 9 14.29 6.28 -10.53
C ARG A 9 15.71 6.37 -10.02
N LEU A 10 16.07 5.55 -9.04
CA LEU A 10 17.45 5.35 -8.65
C LEU A 10 18.20 4.62 -9.79
N PRO A 11 19.40 5.08 -10.19
CA PRO A 11 20.23 4.31 -11.09
C PRO A 11 20.48 2.92 -10.51
N SER A 12 20.51 1.89 -11.33
CA SER A 12 20.80 0.49 -10.97
C SER A 12 22.17 0.26 -10.29
N SER A 13 22.94 1.31 -10.07
CA SER A 13 24.24 1.30 -9.38
C SER A 13 24.19 1.66 -7.89
N VAL A 14 22.99 1.95 -7.33
CA VAL A 14 22.84 2.34 -5.92
C VAL A 14 21.98 1.31 -5.18
N VAL A 15 22.46 0.08 -5.13
CA VAL A 15 22.01 -0.89 -4.12
C VAL A 15 22.88 -0.62 -2.90
N ASP A 16 22.42 0.26 -2.03
CA ASP A 16 23.04 0.51 -0.72
C ASP A 16 22.33 -0.28 0.38
N ASP A 17 22.86 -0.21 1.59
CA ASP A 17 22.29 -0.91 2.74
C ASP A 17 20.84 -0.48 3.05
N ALA A 18 20.48 0.77 2.74
CA ALA A 18 19.12 1.28 2.93
C ALA A 18 18.14 0.69 1.91
N TYR A 19 18.57 0.46 0.66
CA TYR A 19 17.77 -0.26 -0.32
C TYR A 19 17.52 -1.71 0.12
N LEU A 20 18.56 -2.40 0.61
CA LEU A 20 18.45 -3.78 1.10
C LEU A 20 17.61 -3.88 2.37
N ALA A 21 17.61 -2.86 3.23
CA ALA A 21 16.75 -2.80 4.41
C ALA A 21 15.27 -2.61 4.04
N ALA A 22 15.00 -1.86 2.96
CA ALA A 22 13.64 -1.61 2.48
C ALA A 22 13.04 -2.80 1.69
N GLN A 23 13.89 -3.69 1.14
CA GLN A 23 13.44 -4.85 0.36
C GLN A 23 14.58 -5.84 0.14
N ASP A 24 14.42 -7.06 0.62
CA ASP A 24 15.39 -8.14 0.41
C ASP A 24 15.21 -8.77 -0.97
N PRO A 25 16.15 -8.58 -1.93
CA PRO A 25 16.05 -9.18 -3.25
C PRO A 25 16.13 -10.72 -3.24
N ALA A 26 16.62 -11.30 -2.14
CA ALA A 26 16.75 -12.75 -1.97
C ALA A 26 15.52 -13.38 -1.31
N GLU A 27 14.56 -12.59 -0.85
CA GLU A 27 13.31 -13.10 -0.28
C GLU A 27 12.62 -14.05 -1.28
N LEU A 28 12.05 -15.15 -0.77
CA LEU A 28 11.43 -16.17 -1.61
C LEU A 28 9.92 -16.00 -1.68
N PHE A 29 9.39 -15.98 -2.90
CA PHE A 29 7.96 -15.91 -3.20
C PHE A 29 7.48 -17.17 -3.89
N ASP A 30 6.26 -17.60 -3.58
CA ASP A 30 5.58 -18.64 -4.33
C ASP A 30 4.99 -18.05 -5.62
N VAL A 31 5.36 -18.65 -6.75
CA VAL A 31 4.83 -18.27 -8.06
C VAL A 31 3.44 -18.86 -8.24
N VAL A 32 2.49 -18.01 -8.63
CA VAL A 32 1.12 -18.39 -8.94
C VAL A 32 0.79 -18.13 -10.42
N LEU A 33 -0.36 -18.61 -10.88
CA LEU A 33 -0.94 -18.18 -12.16
C LEU A 33 -1.68 -16.86 -11.99
N ALA A 34 -2.11 -16.25 -13.10
CA ALA A 34 -2.86 -15.00 -13.07
C ALA A 34 -4.22 -15.08 -12.31
N ASP A 35 -4.77 -16.27 -12.16
CA ASP A 35 -5.98 -16.53 -11.36
C ASP A 35 -5.69 -16.85 -9.89
N GLY A 36 -4.42 -16.75 -9.46
CA GLY A 36 -3.96 -17.06 -8.10
C GLY A 36 -3.70 -18.56 -7.84
N THR A 37 -3.87 -19.43 -8.84
CA THR A 37 -3.61 -20.88 -8.68
C THR A 37 -2.12 -21.13 -8.42
N PRO A 38 -1.74 -21.86 -7.35
CA PRO A 38 -0.35 -22.18 -7.06
C PRO A 38 0.31 -23.01 -8.19
N THR A 39 1.54 -22.66 -8.56
CA THR A 39 2.32 -23.42 -9.56
C THR A 39 3.24 -24.46 -8.94
N GLY A 40 3.42 -24.43 -7.62
CA GLY A 40 4.42 -25.25 -6.90
C GLY A 40 5.87 -24.80 -7.11
N ARG A 41 6.09 -23.66 -7.78
CA ARG A 41 7.42 -23.07 -7.97
C ARG A 41 7.63 -21.94 -6.96
N THR A 42 8.86 -21.84 -6.49
CA THR A 42 9.34 -20.75 -5.63
C THR A 42 10.50 -20.05 -6.32
N LYS A 43 10.54 -18.73 -6.28
CA LYS A 43 11.61 -17.91 -6.82
C LYS A 43 12.01 -16.79 -5.87
N ARG A 44 13.21 -16.27 -6.06
CA ARG A 44 13.67 -15.07 -5.38
C ARG A 44 12.87 -13.86 -5.90
N ARG A 45 12.66 -12.87 -5.02
CA ARG A 45 11.99 -11.59 -5.32
C ARG A 45 12.52 -10.94 -6.60
N ASP A 46 13.86 -10.78 -6.70
CA ASP A 46 14.50 -10.15 -7.86
C ASP A 46 14.21 -10.89 -9.17
N ALA A 47 14.13 -12.22 -9.13
CA ALA A 47 13.83 -13.05 -10.29
C ALA A 47 12.33 -13.00 -10.65
N VAL A 48 11.44 -12.97 -9.65
CA VAL A 48 9.99 -12.86 -9.87
C VAL A 48 9.66 -11.55 -10.60
N HIS A 49 10.19 -10.42 -10.14
CA HIS A 49 9.93 -9.10 -10.72
C HIS A 49 10.61 -8.94 -12.09
N ARG A 50 11.83 -9.48 -12.28
CA ARG A 50 12.49 -9.47 -13.60
C ARG A 50 11.72 -10.27 -14.65
N ASP A 51 11.25 -11.47 -14.27
CA ASP A 51 10.61 -12.41 -15.18
C ASP A 51 9.10 -12.13 -15.34
N GLY A 52 8.51 -11.29 -14.46
CA GLY A 52 7.10 -10.96 -14.46
C GLY A 52 6.20 -12.12 -14.02
N ASP A 53 6.67 -12.95 -13.10
CA ASP A 53 5.85 -14.01 -12.54
C ASP A 53 4.80 -13.45 -11.58
N TRP A 54 3.58 -13.98 -11.64
CA TRP A 54 2.55 -13.66 -10.67
C TRP A 54 2.90 -14.21 -9.28
N HIS A 55 2.71 -13.40 -8.26
CA HIS A 55 2.93 -13.76 -6.87
C HIS A 55 1.87 -13.09 -5.98
N ARG A 56 1.82 -13.42 -4.70
CA ARG A 56 0.78 -12.91 -3.80
C ARG A 56 1.30 -11.81 -2.91
N SER A 57 0.42 -10.82 -2.66
CA SER A 57 0.67 -9.74 -1.71
C SER A 57 -0.58 -9.45 -0.87
N ILE A 58 -0.41 -8.67 0.20
CA ILE A 58 -1.51 -8.14 1.00
C ILE A 58 -1.53 -6.62 0.94
N HIS A 59 -2.73 -6.06 0.91
CA HIS A 59 -2.98 -4.65 1.21
C HIS A 59 -3.86 -4.56 2.45
N VAL A 60 -3.37 -3.90 3.49
CA VAL A 60 -4.15 -3.60 4.69
C VAL A 60 -4.40 -2.09 4.75
N TRP A 61 -5.66 -1.71 4.77
CA TRP A 61 -6.10 -0.32 4.82
C TRP A 61 -6.57 0.05 6.22
N ILE A 62 -5.95 1.04 6.84
CA ILE A 62 -6.41 1.58 8.12
C ILE A 62 -7.40 2.72 7.84
N PHE A 63 -8.60 2.58 8.40
CA PHE A 63 -9.65 3.56 8.32
C PHE A 63 -10.31 3.75 9.69
N GLY A 64 -11.09 4.82 9.87
CA GLY A 64 -11.80 5.04 11.13
C GLY A 64 -12.41 6.42 11.24
N LEU A 65 -12.66 6.82 12.47
CA LEU A 65 -13.11 8.18 12.82
C LEU A 65 -11.97 8.95 13.48
N ASP A 66 -11.80 10.20 13.12
CA ASP A 66 -10.87 11.07 13.84
C ASP A 66 -11.49 11.60 15.16
N ALA A 67 -10.73 12.40 15.90
CA ALA A 67 -11.14 12.93 17.20
C ALA A 67 -12.41 13.82 17.18
N VAL A 68 -12.81 14.28 15.99
CA VAL A 68 -14.02 15.10 15.80
C VAL A 68 -15.12 14.35 15.02
N GLY A 69 -14.93 13.03 14.83
CA GLY A 69 -15.92 12.15 14.22
C GLY A 69 -15.94 12.15 12.70
N ARG A 70 -14.89 12.67 12.01
CA ARG A 70 -14.79 12.62 10.56
C ARG A 70 -14.29 11.26 10.11
N GLU A 71 -14.90 10.73 9.04
CA GLU A 71 -14.50 9.49 8.39
C GLU A 71 -13.13 9.68 7.70
N VAL A 72 -12.13 8.88 8.06
CA VAL A 72 -10.76 9.04 7.56
C VAL A 72 -10.18 7.74 7.01
N LEU A 73 -9.33 7.86 5.99
CA LEU A 73 -8.54 6.80 5.40
C LEU A 73 -7.06 7.14 5.55
N THR A 74 -6.24 6.16 5.91
CA THR A 74 -4.80 6.34 6.09
C THR A 74 -4.06 5.67 4.94
N PHE A 75 -3.17 6.41 4.30
CA PHE A 75 -2.25 5.96 3.26
C PHE A 75 -0.85 5.85 3.83
N GLN A 76 -0.01 4.97 3.31
CA GLN A 76 1.42 5.13 3.42
C GLN A 76 1.93 6.08 2.33
N ARG A 77 2.97 6.84 2.61
CA ARG A 77 3.86 7.39 1.62
C ARG A 77 5.07 6.48 1.52
N ARG A 78 5.21 5.81 0.39
CA ARG A 78 6.25 4.80 0.17
C ARG A 78 7.64 5.37 0.42
N GLY A 79 8.53 4.55 0.95
CA GLY A 79 9.92 4.94 1.17
C GLY A 79 10.63 5.30 -0.14
N ARG A 80 11.63 6.16 -0.05
CA ARG A 80 12.41 6.64 -1.21
C ARG A 80 13.24 5.56 -1.90
N HIS A 81 13.50 4.45 -1.21
CA HIS A 81 14.30 3.34 -1.70
C HIS A 81 13.47 2.17 -2.23
N LYS A 82 12.13 2.31 -2.31
CA LYS A 82 11.27 1.28 -2.91
C LYS A 82 11.49 1.21 -4.42
N ASP A 83 11.53 -0.01 -4.96
CA ASP A 83 11.75 -0.32 -6.39
C ASP A 83 10.60 0.17 -7.29
N THR A 84 9.38 0.20 -6.75
CA THR A 84 8.20 0.71 -7.45
C THR A 84 7.65 1.95 -6.77
N HIS A 85 7.29 2.96 -7.55
CA HIS A 85 6.55 4.16 -7.12
C HIS A 85 7.06 4.81 -5.81
N PRO A 86 8.39 5.10 -5.66
CA PRO A 86 8.92 5.72 -4.45
C PRO A 86 8.23 7.07 -4.18
N LEU A 87 8.01 7.39 -2.91
CA LEU A 87 7.39 8.62 -2.41
C LEU A 87 5.91 8.85 -2.84
N MET A 88 5.29 7.91 -3.51
CA MET A 88 3.85 7.97 -3.82
C MET A 88 3.00 7.41 -2.68
N LEU A 89 1.73 7.79 -2.66
CA LEU A 89 0.74 7.31 -1.68
C LEU A 89 0.14 5.99 -2.15
N ASP A 90 0.07 5.02 -1.22
CA ASP A 90 -0.44 3.67 -1.47
C ASP A 90 -1.26 3.16 -0.29
N ALA A 91 -1.63 1.87 -0.30
CA ALA A 91 -2.27 1.19 0.82
C ALA A 91 -1.52 1.49 2.12
N THR A 92 -2.23 1.53 3.25
CA THR A 92 -1.59 1.85 4.55
C THR A 92 -0.43 0.92 4.85
N VAL A 93 -0.60 -0.38 4.53
CA VAL A 93 0.44 -1.42 4.57
C VAL A 93 0.34 -2.23 3.30
N GLY A 94 1.47 -2.49 2.66
CA GLY A 94 1.57 -3.33 1.47
C GLY A 94 2.77 -4.26 1.57
N GLY A 95 2.54 -5.56 1.68
CA GLY A 95 3.60 -6.56 1.82
C GLY A 95 3.38 -7.78 0.96
N HIS A 96 4.42 -8.58 0.79
CA HIS A 96 4.37 -9.82 0.04
C HIS A 96 4.23 -11.03 0.98
N TYR A 97 3.59 -12.08 0.48
CA TYR A 97 3.66 -13.38 1.12
C TYR A 97 5.02 -14.03 0.79
N ARG A 98 5.76 -14.38 1.83
CA ARG A 98 6.94 -15.23 1.69
C ARG A 98 6.50 -16.63 1.28
N SER A 99 7.42 -17.39 0.69
CA SER A 99 7.13 -18.77 0.29
C SER A 99 6.62 -19.61 1.47
N GLY A 100 5.45 -20.22 1.29
CA GLY A 100 4.76 -21.02 2.29
C GLY A 100 4.06 -20.22 3.40
N GLU A 101 4.14 -18.88 3.38
CA GLU A 101 3.56 -18.01 4.40
C GLU A 101 2.02 -17.94 4.28
N ARG A 102 1.34 -17.95 5.42
CA ARG A 102 -0.11 -17.78 5.51
C ARG A 102 -0.46 -16.34 5.86
N LEU A 103 -1.72 -15.96 5.70
CA LEU A 103 -2.23 -14.62 6.02
C LEU A 103 -1.83 -14.15 7.43
N THR A 104 -2.01 -15.01 8.44
CA THR A 104 -1.68 -14.67 9.84
C THR A 104 -0.22 -14.29 10.05
N GLU A 105 0.67 -14.87 9.24
CA GLU A 105 2.10 -14.60 9.27
C GLU A 105 2.44 -13.34 8.46
N ALA A 106 1.82 -13.16 7.29
CA ALA A 106 1.98 -11.98 6.46
C ALA A 106 1.49 -10.68 7.14
N LEU A 107 0.58 -10.76 8.12
CA LEU A 107 0.16 -9.62 8.93
C LEU A 107 1.30 -9.00 9.76
N ARG A 108 2.48 -9.66 9.87
CA ARG A 108 3.70 -9.06 10.45
C ARG A 108 4.04 -7.70 9.83
N GLU A 109 3.74 -7.54 8.52
CA GLU A 109 3.98 -6.29 7.79
C GLU A 109 3.33 -5.08 8.48
N THR A 110 2.17 -5.25 9.11
CA THR A 110 1.51 -4.17 9.84
C THR A 110 2.32 -3.70 11.06
N ALA A 111 2.99 -4.62 11.73
CA ALA A 111 3.87 -4.28 12.85
C ALA A 111 5.21 -3.71 12.35
N GLU A 112 5.77 -4.28 11.28
CA GLU A 112 7.05 -3.90 10.70
C GLU A 112 6.98 -2.50 10.05
N GLU A 113 5.94 -2.21 9.27
CA GLU A 113 5.80 -0.95 8.55
C GLU A 113 5.25 0.19 9.41
N ILE A 114 4.20 -0.06 10.23
CA ILE A 114 3.47 1.03 10.92
C ILE A 114 3.42 0.89 12.44
N GLY A 115 4.10 -0.11 13.01
CA GLY A 115 4.12 -0.35 14.46
C GLY A 115 2.76 -0.76 15.04
N ARG A 116 1.89 -1.39 14.21
CA ARG A 116 0.55 -1.83 14.59
C ARG A 116 0.42 -3.34 14.40
N VAL A 117 0.36 -4.10 15.48
CA VAL A 117 0.00 -5.52 15.40
C VAL A 117 -1.49 -5.62 15.06
N VAL A 118 -1.81 -6.23 13.93
CA VAL A 118 -3.17 -6.54 13.49
C VAL A 118 -3.39 -8.04 13.60
N GLU A 119 -4.52 -8.44 14.20
CA GLU A 119 -4.92 -9.83 14.28
C GLU A 119 -5.96 -10.16 13.19
N GLU A 120 -5.98 -11.41 12.73
CA GLU A 120 -6.89 -11.86 11.66
C GLU A 120 -8.37 -11.53 11.95
N ARG A 121 -8.79 -11.60 13.22
CA ARG A 121 -10.17 -11.26 13.64
C ARG A 121 -10.55 -9.79 13.45
N GLU A 122 -9.58 -8.89 13.25
CA GLU A 122 -9.81 -7.46 13.01
C GLU A 122 -9.99 -7.16 11.52
N LEU A 123 -9.69 -8.13 10.66
CA LEU A 123 -9.74 -7.96 9.22
C LEU A 123 -11.17 -7.96 8.70
N ILE A 124 -11.48 -6.96 7.90
CA ILE A 124 -12.67 -6.91 7.08
C ILE A 124 -12.21 -7.19 5.65
N VAL A 125 -12.65 -8.31 5.09
CA VAL A 125 -12.28 -8.71 3.72
C VAL A 125 -12.92 -7.72 2.75
N ALA A 126 -12.09 -7.03 1.96
CA ALA A 126 -12.55 -6.10 0.93
C ALA A 126 -12.48 -6.73 -0.47
N GLY A 127 -11.75 -7.80 -0.66
CA GLY A 127 -11.68 -8.54 -1.92
C GLY A 127 -10.29 -9.00 -2.30
N VAL A 128 -10.16 -9.42 -3.55
CA VAL A 128 -8.90 -9.77 -4.19
C VAL A 128 -8.81 -9.01 -5.50
N ARG A 129 -7.65 -8.44 -5.78
CA ARG A 129 -7.42 -7.73 -7.05
C ARG A 129 -6.12 -8.16 -7.70
N GLN A 130 -6.00 -7.91 -9.00
CA GLN A 130 -4.73 -7.98 -9.71
C GLN A 130 -4.07 -6.60 -9.69
N GLY A 131 -2.82 -6.53 -9.24
CA GLY A 131 -1.93 -5.40 -9.40
C GLY A 131 -0.93 -5.68 -10.52
N VAL A 132 -0.73 -4.72 -11.42
CA VAL A 132 0.27 -4.83 -12.48
C VAL A 132 1.01 -3.51 -12.58
N THR A 133 2.31 -3.56 -12.38
CA THR A 133 3.24 -2.45 -12.64
C THR A 133 4.31 -2.97 -13.59
N GLU A 134 4.42 -2.39 -14.76
CA GLU A 134 5.39 -2.80 -15.77
C GLU A 134 6.14 -1.59 -16.31
N ASP A 135 7.45 -1.68 -16.32
CA ASP A 135 8.33 -0.80 -17.04
C ASP A 135 9.39 -1.60 -17.82
N ASP A 136 10.40 -0.95 -18.38
CA ASP A 136 11.43 -1.60 -19.19
C ASP A 136 12.31 -2.60 -18.42
N ILE A 137 12.30 -2.56 -17.09
CA ILE A 137 13.21 -3.32 -16.22
C ILE A 137 12.45 -4.23 -15.25
N LEU A 138 11.30 -3.78 -14.78
CA LEU A 138 10.55 -4.43 -13.71
C LEU A 138 9.13 -4.76 -14.21
N ARG A 139 8.70 -5.98 -13.90
CA ARG A 139 7.33 -6.47 -14.15
C ARG A 139 6.78 -7.03 -12.86
N ASP A 140 6.10 -6.17 -12.12
CA ASP A 140 5.48 -6.56 -10.87
C ASP A 140 4.02 -6.94 -11.13
N ARG A 141 3.69 -8.22 -10.89
CA ARG A 141 2.36 -8.81 -11.13
C ARG A 141 1.88 -9.51 -9.88
N GLU A 142 0.93 -8.91 -9.22
CA GLU A 142 0.47 -9.33 -7.91
C GLU A 142 -0.99 -9.78 -7.91
N ILE A 143 -1.27 -10.83 -7.17
CA ILE A 143 -2.60 -11.16 -6.67
C ILE A 143 -2.67 -10.59 -5.25
N GLN A 144 -3.36 -9.48 -5.10
CA GLN A 144 -3.40 -8.69 -3.88
C GLN A 144 -4.65 -9.04 -3.06
N ASP A 145 -4.48 -9.63 -1.88
CA ASP A 145 -5.54 -9.78 -0.89
C ASP A 145 -5.76 -8.43 -0.20
N VAL A 146 -6.97 -7.89 -0.26
CA VAL A 146 -7.29 -6.56 0.26
C VAL A 146 -8.14 -6.63 1.51
N PHE A 147 -7.64 -6.01 2.57
CA PHE A 147 -8.31 -5.96 3.87
C PHE A 147 -8.47 -4.52 4.35
N LEU A 148 -9.55 -4.30 5.11
CA LEU A 148 -9.78 -3.08 5.86
C LEU A 148 -9.65 -3.40 7.35
N VAL A 149 -9.06 -2.47 8.11
CA VAL A 149 -8.95 -2.53 9.58
C VAL A 149 -9.42 -1.21 10.16
N ARG A 150 -10.42 -1.26 11.03
CA ARG A 150 -10.85 -0.05 11.74
C ARG A 150 -9.90 0.29 12.87
N ASP A 151 -9.43 1.52 12.87
CA ASP A 151 -8.58 2.06 13.94
C ASP A 151 -8.84 3.55 14.13
N ASP A 152 -9.56 3.89 15.19
CA ASP A 152 -9.98 5.26 15.52
C ASP A 152 -8.89 6.03 16.30
N ARG A 153 -7.70 5.41 16.55
CA ARG A 153 -6.60 6.06 17.26
C ARG A 153 -6.05 7.25 16.47
N PRO A 154 -5.48 8.25 17.15
CA PRO A 154 -4.84 9.38 16.45
C PRO A 154 -3.66 8.89 15.60
N LEU A 155 -3.35 9.63 14.52
CA LEU A 155 -2.26 9.30 13.62
C LEU A 155 -0.90 9.18 14.36
N THR A 156 -0.72 9.93 15.44
CA THR A 156 0.46 9.88 16.31
C THR A 156 0.61 8.60 17.15
N ALA A 157 -0.40 7.73 17.16
CA ALA A 157 -0.31 6.43 17.83
C ALA A 157 0.46 5.39 17.01
N PHE A 158 0.63 5.63 15.72
CA PHE A 158 1.39 4.76 14.83
C PHE A 158 2.90 5.03 14.95
N ARG A 159 3.69 4.05 14.54
CA ARG A 159 5.16 4.11 14.51
C ARG A 159 5.64 3.66 13.14
N PRO A 160 5.48 4.51 12.11
CA PRO A 160 5.97 4.17 10.77
C PRO A 160 7.49 3.95 10.82
N ASN A 161 7.93 2.89 10.17
CA ASN A 161 9.35 2.54 10.06
C ASN A 161 9.99 3.41 8.96
N PRO A 162 10.97 4.28 9.28
CA PRO A 162 11.58 5.16 8.29
C PRO A 162 12.40 4.44 7.20
N ASP A 163 12.77 3.17 7.42
CA ASP A 163 13.45 2.36 6.41
C ASP A 163 12.45 1.87 5.33
N GLU A 164 11.17 1.77 5.68
CA GLU A 164 10.09 1.27 4.80
C GLU A 164 9.25 2.39 4.21
N LEU A 165 8.92 3.40 5.02
CA LEU A 165 7.97 4.47 4.70
C LEU A 165 8.60 5.84 4.88
N ASP A 166 8.22 6.80 4.02
CA ASP A 166 8.51 8.22 4.24
C ASP A 166 7.54 8.84 5.26
N ALA A 167 6.27 8.43 5.21
CA ALA A 167 5.23 8.96 6.10
C ALA A 167 3.96 8.10 6.10
N LEU A 168 3.10 8.33 7.10
CA LEU A 168 1.66 8.03 7.00
C LEU A 168 0.90 9.31 6.68
N VAL A 169 -0.08 9.23 5.79
CA VAL A 169 -0.92 10.36 5.38
C VAL A 169 -2.39 10.01 5.58
N ARG A 170 -3.07 10.75 6.47
CA ARG A 170 -4.50 10.57 6.73
C ARG A 170 -5.29 11.63 6.00
N VAL A 171 -6.31 11.19 5.25
CA VAL A 171 -7.19 12.05 4.44
C VAL A 171 -8.65 11.75 4.80
N GLU A 172 -9.50 12.76 4.83
CA GLU A 172 -10.94 12.54 4.99
C GLU A 172 -11.48 11.76 3.78
N MET A 173 -12.31 10.75 4.03
CA MET A 173 -12.83 9.88 2.95
C MET A 173 -13.62 10.65 1.90
N GLU A 174 -14.38 11.66 2.31
CA GLU A 174 -15.11 12.53 1.37
C GLU A 174 -14.15 13.24 0.41
N GLN A 175 -12.98 13.66 0.90
CA GLN A 175 -11.96 14.29 0.08
C GLN A 175 -11.29 13.29 -0.88
N VAL A 176 -11.04 12.04 -0.43
CA VAL A 176 -10.56 10.97 -1.33
C VAL A 176 -11.56 10.72 -2.45
N ILE A 177 -12.86 10.66 -2.13
CA ILE A 177 -13.93 10.48 -3.10
C ILE A 177 -14.00 11.66 -4.08
N ALA A 178 -13.86 12.88 -3.57
CA ALA A 178 -13.89 14.10 -4.40
C ALA A 178 -12.73 14.15 -5.41
N LEU A 179 -11.52 13.75 -5.01
CA LEU A 179 -10.36 13.64 -5.91
C LEU A 179 -10.65 12.73 -7.11
N HIS A 180 -11.40 11.62 -6.90
CA HIS A 180 -11.65 10.63 -7.96
C HIS A 180 -12.92 10.89 -8.78
N GLY A 181 -13.91 11.57 -8.20
CA GLY A 181 -15.24 11.68 -8.79
C GLY A 181 -15.67 13.08 -9.15
N GLN A 182 -15.17 14.10 -8.48
CA GLN A 182 -15.66 15.49 -8.61
C GLN A 182 -14.68 16.44 -9.28
N GLY A 183 -13.56 15.95 -9.82
CA GLY A 183 -12.57 16.77 -10.52
C GLY A 183 -11.83 17.77 -9.60
N VAL A 184 -11.80 17.51 -8.32
CA VAL A 184 -11.03 18.31 -7.36
C VAL A 184 -9.55 18.08 -7.61
N ALA A 185 -8.79 19.16 -7.84
CA ALA A 185 -7.37 19.04 -8.18
C ALA A 185 -6.48 18.65 -7.00
N MET A 186 -6.88 19.03 -5.80
CA MET A 186 -6.07 18.84 -4.58
C MET A 186 -6.98 18.86 -3.35
N VAL A 187 -6.61 18.06 -2.35
CA VAL A 187 -7.23 18.04 -1.02
C VAL A 187 -6.15 18.16 0.05
N GLU A 188 -6.56 18.37 1.31
CA GLU A 188 -5.64 18.47 2.43
C GLU A 188 -5.60 17.17 3.23
N GLY A 189 -4.40 16.65 3.47
CA GLY A 189 -4.14 15.52 4.35
C GLY A 189 -3.34 15.92 5.60
N ARG A 190 -3.32 15.02 6.60
CA ARG A 190 -2.43 15.08 7.77
C ARG A 190 -1.33 14.06 7.60
N LYS A 191 -0.09 14.53 7.53
CA LYS A 191 1.11 13.68 7.42
C LYS A 191 1.71 13.44 8.81
N LEU A 192 2.06 12.19 9.12
CA LEU A 192 2.97 11.79 10.19
C LEU A 192 4.29 11.37 9.52
N ASP A 193 5.33 12.14 9.70
CA ASP A 193 6.66 11.87 9.18
C ASP A 193 7.29 10.67 9.90
N ALA A 194 7.83 9.71 9.14
CA ALA A 194 8.31 8.47 9.73
C ALA A 194 9.60 8.66 10.55
N ALA A 195 10.49 9.54 10.11
CA ALA A 195 11.79 9.75 10.78
C ALA A 195 11.65 10.62 12.03
N THR A 196 10.80 11.65 11.99
CA THR A 196 10.70 12.65 13.06
C THR A 196 9.50 12.45 13.98
N LEU A 197 8.53 11.64 13.56
CA LEU A 197 7.22 11.44 14.21
C LEU A 197 6.44 12.74 14.43
N THR A 198 6.74 13.77 13.63
CA THR A 198 6.01 15.04 13.66
C THR A 198 4.83 15.01 12.70
N THR A 199 3.75 15.71 13.07
CA THR A 199 2.57 15.83 12.21
C THR A 199 2.48 17.20 11.58
N THR A 200 2.19 17.22 10.26
CA THR A 200 1.98 18.45 9.49
C THR A 200 0.80 18.30 8.55
N SER A 201 0.22 19.40 8.07
CA SER A 201 -0.65 19.36 6.90
C SER A 201 0.15 19.11 5.63
N CYS A 202 -0.46 18.43 4.67
CA CYS A 202 0.14 18.26 3.35
C CYS A 202 -0.93 18.23 2.25
N PRO A 203 -0.61 18.78 1.07
CA PRO A 203 -1.48 18.63 -0.10
C PRO A 203 -1.47 17.19 -0.58
N VAL A 204 -2.61 16.71 -1.09
CA VAL A 204 -2.76 15.42 -1.73
C VAL A 204 -3.47 15.61 -3.06
N ARG A 205 -2.87 15.11 -4.13
CA ARG A 205 -3.38 15.15 -5.51
C ARG A 205 -3.54 13.75 -6.05
N ILE A 206 -4.30 13.61 -7.11
CA ILE A 206 -4.44 12.32 -7.80
C ILE A 206 -3.09 11.81 -8.34
N SER A 207 -2.19 12.73 -8.74
CA SER A 207 -0.84 12.41 -9.19
C SER A 207 0.10 11.92 -8.10
N ASP A 208 -0.26 12.11 -6.84
CA ASP A 208 0.54 11.66 -5.70
C ASP A 208 0.20 10.21 -5.32
N LEU A 209 -0.87 9.64 -5.90
CA LEU A 209 -1.31 8.26 -5.69
C LEU A 209 -0.63 7.32 -6.68
N VAL A 210 -0.25 6.13 -6.24
CA VAL A 210 0.23 5.06 -7.12
C VAL A 210 -0.79 4.83 -8.25
N PRO A 211 -0.36 4.80 -9.53
CA PRO A 211 -1.25 4.51 -10.64
C PRO A 211 -1.92 3.14 -10.46
N THR A 212 -3.25 3.11 -10.50
CA THR A 212 -4.00 1.86 -10.34
C THR A 212 -5.12 1.74 -11.36
N ILE A 213 -5.45 0.52 -11.75
CA ILE A 213 -6.57 0.23 -12.64
C ILE A 213 -7.88 0.24 -11.81
N GLY A 214 -8.97 0.67 -12.42
CA GLY A 214 -10.32 0.51 -11.87
C GLY A 214 -10.67 1.40 -10.69
N ARG A 215 -9.98 2.54 -10.50
CA ARG A 215 -10.24 3.50 -9.41
C ARG A 215 -10.13 2.87 -8.02
N TYR A 216 -9.09 2.09 -7.80
CA TYR A 216 -8.90 1.31 -6.59
C TYR A 216 -9.09 2.12 -5.30
N PHE A 217 -8.42 3.24 -5.14
CA PHE A 217 -8.50 4.07 -3.93
C PHE A 217 -9.91 4.61 -3.66
N LEU A 218 -10.66 4.94 -4.72
CA LEU A 218 -12.07 5.32 -4.60
C LEU A 218 -12.90 4.17 -4.04
N LYS A 219 -12.73 2.97 -4.58
CA LYS A 219 -13.46 1.78 -4.13
C LYS A 219 -13.16 1.46 -2.66
N VAL A 220 -11.87 1.54 -2.27
CA VAL A 220 -11.46 1.37 -0.87
C VAL A 220 -12.13 2.39 0.05
N ALA A 221 -12.11 3.67 -0.32
CA ALA A 221 -12.77 4.72 0.48
C ALA A 221 -14.28 4.48 0.61
N LEU A 222 -14.95 4.06 -0.47
CA LEU A 222 -16.37 3.73 -0.45
C LEU A 222 -16.67 2.49 0.42
N ALA A 223 -15.84 1.44 0.33
CA ALA A 223 -16.00 0.23 1.13
C ALA A 223 -15.78 0.50 2.63
N ALA A 224 -14.74 1.27 2.98
CA ALA A 224 -14.46 1.68 4.35
C ALA A 224 -15.62 2.54 4.92
N ARG A 225 -16.15 3.47 4.12
CA ARG A 225 -17.30 4.30 4.51
C ARG A 225 -18.57 3.48 4.70
N ALA A 226 -18.85 2.52 3.80
CA ALA A 226 -19.99 1.62 3.94
C ALA A 226 -19.92 0.84 5.26
N HIS A 227 -18.74 0.31 5.59
CA HIS A 227 -18.54 -0.39 6.87
C HIS A 227 -18.82 0.51 8.09
N LEU A 228 -18.33 1.77 8.10
CA LEU A 228 -18.58 2.71 9.20
C LEU A 228 -20.08 3.00 9.39
N ARG A 229 -20.86 2.92 8.32
CA ARG A 229 -22.32 3.15 8.32
C ARG A 229 -23.15 1.90 8.56
N GLY A 230 -22.51 0.73 8.77
CA GLY A 230 -23.18 -0.55 8.92
C GLY A 230 -23.81 -1.06 7.62
N GLU A 231 -23.34 -0.58 6.48
CA GLU A 231 -23.76 -1.02 5.16
C GLU A 231 -22.90 -2.21 4.68
N PRO A 232 -23.40 -3.06 3.75
CA PRO A 232 -22.57 -4.13 3.18
C PRO A 232 -21.33 -3.57 2.46
N VAL A 233 -20.17 -4.16 2.74
CA VAL A 233 -18.92 -3.83 2.03
C VAL A 233 -18.98 -4.43 0.63
N ILE A 234 -18.81 -3.58 -0.38
CA ILE A 234 -18.72 -4.00 -1.78
C ILE A 234 -17.25 -4.31 -2.05
N ALA A 235 -16.98 -5.43 -2.73
CA ALA A 235 -15.61 -5.81 -3.10
C ALA A 235 -14.90 -4.75 -3.95
N VAL A 236 -13.63 -4.52 -3.70
CA VAL A 236 -12.77 -3.51 -4.34
C VAL A 236 -11.99 -4.07 -5.54
#